data_50457943a063959dddec16c8c93f69f5
#
_entry.id   50457943a063959dddec16c8c93f69f5
#
_cell.length_a   1.000
_cell.length_b   1.000
_cell.length_c   1.000
_cell.angle_alpha   90.00
_cell.angle_beta   90.00
_cell.angle_gamma   90.00
#
_symmetry.space_group_name_H-M   'P 1'
#
loop_
_entity.id
_entity.type
_entity.pdbx_description
1 polymer ?
#
loop_
_entity_poly.entity_id
_entity_poly.type
_entity_poly.pdbx_seq_one_letter_code
_entity_poly.pdbx_strand_id
1 'polypeptide(L)'
;MHGAPARIVKVLPQYLDARGRHMLSPSLFERDAYQAILNARPELRGGFQLAVQWKAKSAPETPLRLRAELRSVTVGNELVETVIEQAARPRRRLSQWNYLRVEGETFKRLGEVRAWRVSLWAGEKLLAEQRSFLWQAGRRQD
;
A
#
# COMPACT_ATOMS: atom_id res chain seq x y z
N MET A 1 -30.03 -3.01 8.97
CA MET A 1 -28.73 -3.54 8.59
C MET A 1 -27.76 -2.41 8.33
N HIS A 2 -26.61 -2.51 8.91
CA HIS A 2 -25.62 -1.45 8.77
C HIS A 2 -24.41 -1.95 8.02
N GLY A 3 -23.91 -1.14 7.10
CA GLY A 3 -22.65 -1.44 6.45
C GLY A 3 -21.50 -1.42 7.44
N ALA A 4 -20.34 -1.90 7.02
CA ALA A 4 -19.17 -1.86 7.85
C ALA A 4 -18.86 -0.42 8.28
N PRO A 5 -18.38 -0.19 9.53
CA PRO A 5 -18.04 1.16 9.99
C PRO A 5 -16.89 1.77 9.17
N ALA A 6 -16.08 0.94 8.53
CA ALA A 6 -14.98 1.40 7.71
C ALA A 6 -14.71 0.37 6.62
N ARG A 7 -14.09 0.80 5.55
CA ARG A 7 -13.65 -0.14 4.50
C ARG A 7 -12.48 0.44 3.72
N ILE A 8 -11.69 -0.48 3.20
CA ILE A 8 -10.65 -0.15 2.24
C ILE A 8 -11.25 -0.34 0.86
N VAL A 9 -11.31 0.75 0.09
CA VAL A 9 -11.98 0.77 -1.21
C VAL A 9 -11.06 0.25 -2.30
N LYS A 10 -9.79 0.67 -2.28
CA LYS A 10 -8.85 0.35 -3.34
C LYS A 10 -7.42 0.44 -2.81
N VAL A 11 -6.57 -0.46 -3.28
CA VAL A 11 -5.13 -0.42 -3.01
C VAL A 11 -4.40 -0.52 -4.34
N LEU A 12 -3.53 0.45 -4.60
CA LEU A 12 -2.73 0.50 -5.81
C LEU A 12 -1.25 0.44 -5.46
N PRO A 13 -0.57 -0.68 -5.76
CA PRO A 13 0.88 -0.71 -5.62
C PRO A 13 1.53 0.05 -6.77
N GLN A 14 2.48 0.90 -6.43
CA GLN A 14 3.12 1.77 -7.41
C GLN A 14 4.59 1.93 -7.06
N TYR A 15 5.47 1.85 -8.08
CA TYR A 15 6.85 2.25 -7.90
C TYR A 15 6.98 3.75 -8.06
N LEU A 16 7.95 4.32 -7.37
CA LEU A 16 8.30 5.73 -7.45
C LEU A 16 9.62 5.84 -8.20
N ASP A 17 9.81 6.95 -8.94
CA ASP A 17 11.10 7.22 -9.57
C ASP A 17 12.06 7.86 -8.57
N ALA A 18 13.25 8.25 -9.04
CA ALA A 18 14.26 8.84 -8.17
C ALA A 18 13.83 10.16 -7.53
N ARG A 19 12.81 10.80 -8.10
CA ARG A 19 12.24 12.04 -7.55
C ARG A 19 11.00 11.80 -6.70
N GLY A 20 10.66 10.54 -6.46
CA GLY A 20 9.50 10.19 -5.66
C GLY A 20 8.17 10.29 -6.39
N ARG A 21 8.18 10.26 -7.73
CA ARG A 21 6.96 10.41 -8.52
C ARG A 21 6.49 9.05 -9.02
N HIS A 22 5.17 8.82 -8.98
CA HIS A 22 4.57 7.61 -9.53
C HIS A 22 3.95 7.85 -10.90
N MET A 23 3.84 9.10 -11.32
CA MET A 23 3.34 9.48 -12.63
C MET A 23 3.98 10.81 -13.04
N LEU A 24 4.01 11.07 -14.34
CA LEU A 24 4.54 12.31 -14.88
C LEU A 24 3.45 13.31 -15.22
N SER A 25 2.21 12.86 -15.39
CA SER A 25 1.07 13.71 -15.66
C SER A 25 -0.17 13.10 -15.01
N PRO A 26 -1.26 13.90 -14.82
CA PRO A 26 -2.48 13.37 -14.19
C PRO A 26 -3.28 12.40 -15.07
N SER A 27 -2.88 12.16 -16.31
CA SER A 27 -3.56 11.22 -17.18
C SER A 27 -3.40 9.79 -16.68
N LEU A 28 -4.50 9.04 -16.57
CA LEU A 28 -4.45 7.65 -16.15
C LEU A 28 -3.64 6.79 -17.13
N PHE A 29 -3.77 7.07 -18.40
CA PHE A 29 -3.03 6.36 -19.42
C PHE A 29 -1.51 6.55 -19.24
N GLU A 30 -1.08 7.80 -19.02
CA GLU A 30 0.33 8.09 -18.83
C GLU A 30 0.85 7.56 -17.51
N ARG A 31 0.03 7.55 -16.46
CA ARG A 31 0.39 6.94 -15.19
C ARG A 31 0.69 5.45 -15.37
N ASP A 32 -0.19 4.74 -16.06
CA ASP A 32 -0.01 3.32 -16.27
C ASP A 32 1.20 3.01 -17.15
N ALA A 33 1.42 3.84 -18.16
CA ALA A 33 2.60 3.73 -19.02
C ALA A 33 3.88 3.94 -18.22
N TYR A 34 3.89 4.93 -17.33
CA TYR A 34 5.06 5.20 -16.51
C TYR A 34 5.32 4.08 -15.52
N GLN A 35 4.27 3.53 -14.90
CA GLN A 35 4.44 2.37 -14.02
C GLN A 35 4.98 1.16 -14.78
N ALA A 36 4.57 0.97 -16.03
CA ALA A 36 5.11 -0.11 -16.86
C ALA A 36 6.62 0.07 -17.07
N ILE A 37 7.07 1.31 -17.29
CA ILE A 37 8.50 1.61 -17.43
C ILE A 37 9.23 1.28 -16.13
N LEU A 38 8.73 1.73 -14.98
CA LEU A 38 9.37 1.48 -13.70
C LEU A 38 9.39 -0.01 -13.35
N ASN A 39 8.35 -0.75 -13.76
CA ASN A 39 8.33 -2.20 -13.56
C ASN A 39 9.36 -2.91 -14.44
N ALA A 40 9.55 -2.44 -15.66
CA ALA A 40 10.50 -3.06 -16.59
C ALA A 40 11.94 -2.65 -16.30
N ARG A 41 12.15 -1.52 -15.65
CA ARG A 41 13.48 -0.95 -15.44
C ARG A 41 13.73 -0.63 -13.97
N PRO A 42 14.15 -1.64 -13.20
CA PRO A 42 14.37 -1.46 -11.75
C PRO A 42 15.35 -0.35 -11.41
N GLU A 43 16.31 -0.09 -12.28
CA GLU A 43 17.33 0.95 -12.03
C GLU A 43 16.73 2.36 -11.98
N LEU A 44 15.52 2.56 -12.49
CA LEU A 44 14.86 3.86 -12.46
C LEU A 44 14.02 4.07 -11.19
N ARG A 45 13.87 3.04 -10.39
CA ARG A 45 13.03 3.11 -9.19
C ARG A 45 13.77 3.77 -8.05
N GLY A 46 13.11 4.71 -7.37
CA GLY A 46 13.65 5.35 -6.17
C GLY A 46 12.82 5.05 -4.92
N GLY A 47 11.68 4.39 -5.07
CA GLY A 47 10.82 4.05 -3.96
C GLY A 47 9.64 3.20 -4.38
N PHE A 48 8.81 2.87 -3.40
CA PHE A 48 7.58 2.11 -3.61
C PHE A 48 6.51 2.69 -2.71
N GLN A 49 5.25 2.67 -3.17
CA GLN A 49 4.15 3.08 -2.31
C GLN A 49 2.92 2.21 -2.55
N LEU A 50 2.12 2.08 -1.51
CA LEU A 50 0.75 1.62 -1.65
C LEU A 50 -0.15 2.84 -1.53
N ALA A 51 -0.88 3.14 -2.59
CA ALA A 51 -1.89 4.19 -2.57
C ALA A 51 -3.18 3.52 -2.10
N VAL A 52 -3.71 3.95 -0.96
CA VAL A 52 -4.83 3.31 -0.30
C VAL A 52 -6.00 4.27 -0.25
N GLN A 53 -7.09 3.90 -0.91
CA GLN A 53 -8.35 4.62 -0.79
C GLN A 53 -9.21 3.91 0.24
N TRP A 54 -9.69 4.67 1.23
CA TRP A 54 -10.45 4.12 2.33
C TRP A 54 -11.48 5.13 2.82
N LYS A 55 -12.45 4.66 3.60
CA LYS A 55 -13.41 5.55 4.23
C LYS A 55 -13.90 4.95 5.55
N ALA A 56 -14.33 5.82 6.45
CA ALA A 56 -14.95 5.46 7.70
C ALA A 56 -16.19 6.35 7.89
N LYS A 57 -17.26 5.75 8.42
CA LYS A 57 -18.54 6.46 8.56
C LYS A 57 -18.52 7.58 9.56
N SER A 58 -17.75 7.42 10.62
CA SER A 58 -17.68 8.41 11.69
C SER A 58 -16.28 8.43 12.25
N ALA A 59 -15.91 9.55 12.86
CA ALA A 59 -14.65 9.65 13.57
C ALA A 59 -14.79 8.87 14.87
N PRO A 60 -14.10 7.74 15.02
CA PRO A 60 -14.13 6.99 16.28
C PRO A 60 -13.34 7.75 17.34
N GLU A 61 -13.65 7.45 18.60
CA GLU A 61 -12.88 8.01 19.72
C GLU A 61 -11.44 7.54 19.68
N THR A 62 -11.23 6.29 19.29
CA THR A 62 -9.90 5.73 19.17
C THR A 62 -9.28 6.16 17.85
N PRO A 63 -8.06 6.70 17.86
CA PRO A 63 -7.40 7.05 16.61
C PRO A 63 -7.25 5.86 15.66
N LEU A 64 -7.39 6.14 14.38
CA LEU A 64 -7.24 5.12 13.35
C LEU A 64 -5.82 5.09 12.82
N ARG A 65 -5.38 3.91 12.40
CA ARG A 65 -4.11 3.76 11.69
C ARG A 65 -4.25 2.77 10.55
N LEU A 66 -3.51 3.04 9.50
CA LEU A 66 -3.34 2.12 8.39
C LEU A 66 -2.01 1.39 8.57
N ARG A 67 -2.04 0.09 8.32
CA ARG A 67 -0.86 -0.75 8.38
C ARG A 67 -0.71 -1.47 7.05
N ALA A 68 0.46 -1.36 6.46
CA ALA A 68 0.80 -2.09 5.25
C ALA A 68 1.89 -3.10 5.57
N GLU A 69 1.69 -4.33 5.14
CA GLU A 69 2.67 -5.38 5.25
C GLU A 69 3.07 -5.78 3.83
N LEU A 70 4.36 -5.77 3.56
CA LEU A 70 4.89 -6.09 2.24
C LEU A 70 5.75 -7.34 2.33
N ARG A 71 5.60 -8.23 1.37
CA ARG A 71 6.50 -9.37 1.17
C ARG A 71 7.23 -9.17 -0.13
N SER A 72 8.55 -9.18 -0.07
CA SER A 72 9.37 -8.92 -1.24
C SER A 72 10.51 -9.93 -1.32
N VAL A 73 11.13 -9.98 -2.48
CA VAL A 73 12.25 -10.89 -2.75
C VAL A 73 13.41 -10.07 -3.28
N THR A 74 14.56 -10.21 -2.65
CA THR A 74 15.77 -9.51 -3.09
C THR A 74 16.39 -10.19 -4.30
N VAL A 75 17.37 -9.52 -4.89
CA VAL A 75 18.14 -10.09 -6.01
C VAL A 75 18.78 -11.43 -5.62
N GLY A 76 19.15 -11.57 -4.35
CA GLY A 76 19.70 -12.83 -3.84
C GLY A 76 18.66 -13.86 -3.44
N ASN A 77 17.40 -13.69 -3.83
CA ASN A 77 16.30 -14.59 -3.52
C ASN A 77 15.95 -14.68 -2.04
N GLU A 78 16.28 -13.66 -1.27
CA GLU A 78 15.89 -13.61 0.13
C GLU A 78 14.51 -13.00 0.29
N LEU A 79 13.68 -13.60 1.13
CA LEU A 79 12.39 -13.04 1.49
C LEU A 79 12.56 -11.94 2.51
N VAL A 80 11.92 -10.81 2.27
CA VAL A 80 11.95 -9.66 3.17
C VAL A 80 10.51 -9.28 3.50
N GLU A 81 10.25 -9.04 4.78
CA GLU A 81 8.96 -8.54 5.22
C GLU A 81 9.14 -7.12 5.74
N THR A 82 8.30 -6.21 5.29
CA THR A 82 8.36 -4.80 5.67
C THR A 82 7.00 -4.36 6.15
N VAL A 83 6.98 -3.59 7.24
CA VAL A 83 5.74 -3.06 7.81
C VAL A 83 5.82 -1.56 7.83
N ILE A 84 4.75 -0.90 7.38
CA ILE A 84 4.63 0.55 7.41
C ILE A 84 3.31 0.87 8.10
N GLU A 85 3.36 1.79 9.06
CA GLU A 85 2.15 2.26 9.71
C GLU A 85 2.03 3.77 9.57
N GLN A 86 0.80 4.23 9.46
CA GLN A 86 0.53 5.65 9.29
C GLN A 86 -0.80 6.00 9.96
N ALA A 87 -0.83 7.14 10.65
CA ALA A 87 -2.07 7.63 11.20
C ALA A 87 -3.09 7.88 10.09
N ALA A 88 -4.34 7.52 10.35
CA ALA A 88 -5.41 7.66 9.36
C ALA A 88 -6.49 8.54 9.96
N ARG A 89 -6.81 9.64 9.30
CA ARG A 89 -7.81 10.61 9.77
C ARG A 89 -9.02 10.57 8.86
N PRO A 90 -10.17 10.09 9.35
CA PRO A 90 -11.35 9.98 8.50
C PRO A 90 -11.93 11.34 8.18
N ARG A 91 -12.43 11.45 6.96
CA ARG A 91 -13.27 12.55 6.54
C ARG A 91 -14.68 12.04 6.48
N ARG A 92 -15.59 12.75 7.13
CA ARG A 92 -16.99 12.36 7.21
C ARG A 92 -17.56 11.94 5.85
N ARG A 93 -17.99 10.67 5.74
CA ARG A 93 -18.69 10.12 4.57
C ARG A 93 -17.92 10.15 3.27
N LEU A 94 -16.68 10.64 3.28
CA LEU A 94 -15.90 10.74 2.07
C LEU A 94 -14.78 9.73 2.11
N SER A 95 -14.51 9.11 0.98
CA SER A 95 -13.31 8.31 0.85
C SER A 95 -12.12 9.24 0.72
N GLN A 96 -10.97 8.76 1.14
CA GLN A 96 -9.73 9.52 1.06
C GLN A 96 -8.57 8.62 0.74
N TRP A 97 -7.48 9.23 0.31
CA TRP A 97 -6.27 8.51 -0.06
C TRP A 97 -5.18 8.72 0.97
N ASN A 98 -4.53 7.64 1.34
CA ASN A 98 -3.26 7.68 2.05
C ASN A 98 -2.21 6.99 1.20
N TYR A 99 -0.97 7.44 1.33
CA TYR A 99 0.15 6.89 0.56
C TYR A 99 1.18 6.36 1.54
N LEU A 100 1.31 5.04 1.59
CA LEU A 100 2.27 4.40 2.48
C LEU A 100 3.53 4.13 1.67
N ARG A 101 4.59 4.89 1.96
CA ARG A 101 5.80 4.92 1.15
C ARG A 101 6.96 4.21 1.78
N VAL A 102 7.73 3.54 0.94
CA VAL A 102 9.02 2.97 1.30
C VAL A 102 10.07 3.67 0.45
N GLU A 103 10.99 4.36 1.12
CA GLU A 103 12.03 5.14 0.45
C GLU A 103 13.37 4.91 1.17
N GLY A 104 14.44 5.45 0.60
CA GLY A 104 15.76 5.42 1.21
C GLY A 104 16.31 4.03 1.45
N GLU A 105 16.94 3.83 2.60
CA GLU A 105 17.57 2.57 2.92
C GLU A 105 16.58 1.41 3.01
N THR A 106 15.37 1.69 3.50
CA THR A 106 14.33 0.66 3.58
C THR A 106 13.97 0.17 2.18
N PHE A 107 13.87 1.09 1.22
CA PHE A 107 13.59 0.69 -0.16
C PHE A 107 14.72 -0.11 -0.77
N LYS A 108 15.97 0.26 -0.47
CA LYS A 108 17.13 -0.48 -0.98
C LYS A 108 17.14 -1.94 -0.53
N ARG A 109 16.60 -2.20 0.65
CA ARG A 109 16.51 -3.57 1.18
C ARG A 109 15.25 -4.30 0.76
N LEU A 110 14.30 -3.58 0.16
CA LEU A 110 12.97 -4.13 -0.10
C LEU A 110 13.00 -5.24 -1.14
N GLY A 111 13.68 -5.03 -2.24
CA GLY A 111 13.63 -5.97 -3.35
C GLY A 111 12.34 -5.84 -4.15
N GLU A 112 11.96 -6.89 -4.84
CA GLU A 112 10.77 -6.91 -5.68
C GLU A 112 9.55 -7.27 -4.84
N VAL A 113 8.56 -6.39 -4.79
CA VAL A 113 7.35 -6.62 -3.99
C VAL A 113 6.48 -7.68 -4.67
N ARG A 114 6.20 -8.75 -3.95
CA ARG A 114 5.41 -9.88 -4.47
C ARG A 114 4.01 -9.92 -3.91
N ALA A 115 3.83 -9.48 -2.67
CA ALA A 115 2.54 -9.57 -2.01
C ALA A 115 2.41 -8.46 -0.98
N TRP A 116 1.17 -8.05 -0.71
CA TRP A 116 0.90 -7.02 0.29
C TRP A 116 -0.41 -7.30 1.01
N ARG A 117 -0.50 -6.74 2.21
CA ARG A 117 -1.72 -6.71 2.99
C ARG A 117 -1.85 -5.32 3.59
N VAL A 118 -3.05 -4.72 3.46
CA VAL A 118 -3.35 -3.43 4.06
C VAL A 118 -4.49 -3.62 5.05
N SER A 119 -4.34 -3.08 6.24
CA SER A 119 -5.35 -3.17 7.29
C SER A 119 -5.57 -1.82 7.94
N LEU A 120 -6.81 -1.59 8.35
CA LEU A 120 -7.22 -0.36 9.03
C LEU A 120 -7.64 -0.73 10.44
N TRP A 121 -7.05 -0.06 11.42
CA TRP A 121 -7.19 -0.40 12.83
C TRP A 121 -7.67 0.78 13.66
N ALA A 122 -8.49 0.48 14.65
CA ALA A 122 -8.83 1.41 15.74
C ALA A 122 -8.27 0.78 17.01
N GLY A 123 -7.13 1.27 17.48
CA GLY A 123 -6.42 0.59 18.55
C GLY A 123 -6.03 -0.82 18.13
N GLU A 124 -6.48 -1.81 18.86
CA GLU A 124 -6.20 -3.22 18.55
C GLU A 124 -7.34 -3.89 17.79
N LYS A 125 -8.35 -3.12 17.42
CA LYS A 125 -9.49 -3.66 16.70
C LYS A 125 -9.30 -3.48 15.19
N LEU A 126 -9.33 -4.59 14.47
CA LEU A 126 -9.28 -4.60 13.02
C LEU A 126 -10.63 -4.17 12.46
N LEU A 127 -10.66 -3.09 11.68
CA LEU A 127 -11.89 -2.58 11.08
C LEU A 127 -12.09 -3.03 9.65
N ALA A 128 -11.01 -3.14 8.89
CA ALA A 128 -11.08 -3.51 7.48
C ALA A 128 -9.71 -3.98 7.02
N GLU A 129 -9.69 -4.82 6.00
CA GLU A 129 -8.44 -5.22 5.38
C GLU A 129 -8.63 -5.57 3.92
N GLN A 130 -7.54 -5.50 3.16
CA GLN A 130 -7.49 -5.96 1.79
C GLN A 130 -6.12 -6.59 1.56
N ARG A 131 -6.10 -7.69 0.84
CA ARG A 131 -4.88 -8.46 0.58
C ARG A 131 -4.72 -8.69 -0.90
N SER A 132 -3.47 -8.71 -1.37
CA SER A 132 -3.19 -9.09 -2.73
C SER A 132 -3.43 -10.59 -2.91
N PHE A 133 -3.65 -10.99 -4.16
CA PHE A 133 -3.88 -12.40 -4.46
C PHE A 133 -2.73 -13.28 -3.97
N LEU A 134 -1.50 -12.85 -4.21
CA LEU A 134 -0.33 -13.64 -3.82
C LEU A 134 -0.14 -13.73 -2.32
N TRP A 135 -0.62 -12.75 -1.57
CA TRP A 135 -0.62 -12.84 -0.11
C TRP A 135 -1.46 -14.00 0.36
N GLN A 136 -2.65 -14.14 -0.19
CA GLN A 136 -3.55 -15.22 0.18
C GLN A 136 -3.03 -16.57 -0.29
N ALA A 137 -2.51 -16.63 -1.53
CA ALA A 137 -1.98 -17.88 -2.08
C ALA A 137 -0.79 -18.38 -1.27
N GLY A 138 0.10 -17.46 -0.83
CA GLY A 138 1.23 -17.83 0.01
C GLY A 138 0.80 -18.45 1.33
N ARG A 139 -0.27 -17.97 1.93
CA ARG A 139 -0.79 -18.51 3.18
C ARG A 139 -1.36 -19.92 3.02
N ARG A 140 -1.88 -20.23 1.87
CA ARG A 140 -2.46 -21.55 1.61
C ARG A 140 -1.41 -22.64 1.46
N GLN A 141 -0.20 -22.27 1.16
CA GLN A 141 0.88 -23.22 0.96
C GLN A 141 1.55 -23.63 2.25
N ASP A 142 1.24 -22.96 3.33
CA ASP A 142 1.83 -23.22 4.66
C ASP A 142 1.07 -24.33 5.45
#